data_6bba85e9ebebddd9f4bab2833fd66a7c
#
_entry.id   6bba85e9ebebddd9f4bab2833fd66a7c
#
_cell.length_a   1.000
_cell.length_b   1.000
_cell.length_c   1.000
_cell.angle_alpha   90.00
_cell.angle_beta   90.00
_cell.angle_gamma   90.00
#
_symmetry.space_group_name_H-M   'P 1'
#
loop_
_entity.id
_entity.type
_entity.pdbx_description
1 polymer ?
#
loop_
_entity_poly.entity_id
_entity_poly.type
_entity_poly.pdbx_seq_one_letter_code
_entity_poly.pdbx_strand_id
1 'polypeptide(L)'
;PEGQNSVSFTHKQLNSYLKTWGVPTGTTAIVEGEIIAEVTGADHYMKPEISTTTVNVTGYEIQPRNLYIFKADATEGEGVLMEEVLSETKYSYAGALLAGDYKIAVDAESDAVRTFHVEKDGFCVVNADLSTGEQPTITYPTPEIDKLYMVGSACAAGWNIGASLEMTQDPVNKFLFTWIGQLSAGELKFPLDTPSDWNCDFIMAASEN
;
A
#
# COMPACT_ATOMS: atom_id res chain seq x y z
N PRO A 1 -25.39 -2.41 -20.86
CA PRO A 1 -26.34 -2.25 -19.76
C PRO A 1 -27.59 -1.54 -20.27
N GLU A 2 -28.74 -2.04 -19.90
CA GLU A 2 -30.03 -1.52 -20.30
C GLU A 2 -30.16 -0.04 -19.83
N GLY A 3 -30.53 0.86 -20.75
CA GLY A 3 -30.68 2.28 -20.45
C GLY A 3 -29.43 3.16 -20.50
N GLN A 4 -28.27 2.64 -20.86
CA GLN A 4 -27.07 3.44 -21.09
C GLN A 4 -26.84 3.71 -22.57
N ASN A 5 -26.75 5.00 -22.94
CA ASN A 5 -26.53 5.43 -24.32
C ASN A 5 -25.05 5.68 -24.66
N SER A 6 -24.15 5.45 -23.72
CA SER A 6 -22.70 5.61 -23.90
C SER A 6 -21.93 4.65 -23.01
N VAL A 7 -20.77 4.28 -23.46
CA VAL A 7 -19.75 3.55 -22.68
C VAL A 7 -18.45 4.33 -22.76
N SER A 8 -17.76 4.46 -21.63
CA SER A 8 -16.48 5.15 -21.56
C SER A 8 -15.42 4.21 -21.04
N PHE A 9 -14.23 4.31 -21.61
CA PHE A 9 -13.06 3.56 -21.18
C PHE A 9 -11.93 4.52 -20.81
N THR A 10 -11.25 4.23 -19.72
CA THR A 10 -9.99 4.93 -19.41
C THR A 10 -8.86 4.41 -20.28
N HIS A 11 -7.79 5.18 -20.44
CA HIS A 11 -6.58 4.74 -21.14
C HIS A 11 -6.01 3.44 -20.54
N LYS A 12 -6.06 3.30 -19.21
CA LYS A 12 -5.61 2.09 -18.50
C LYS A 12 -6.44 0.86 -18.87
N GLN A 13 -7.77 1.00 -18.95
CA GLN A 13 -8.65 -0.10 -19.36
C GLN A 13 -8.36 -0.53 -20.81
N LEU A 14 -8.22 0.42 -21.73
CA LEU A 14 -7.88 0.12 -23.12
C LEU A 14 -6.50 -0.54 -23.22
N ASN A 15 -5.51 -0.04 -22.49
CA ASN A 15 -4.17 -0.65 -22.44
C ASN A 15 -4.20 -2.10 -21.89
N SER A 16 -5.03 -2.35 -20.89
CA SER A 16 -5.23 -3.71 -20.33
C SER A 16 -5.84 -4.65 -21.37
N TYR A 17 -6.82 -4.20 -22.15
CA TYR A 17 -7.39 -4.99 -23.24
C TYR A 17 -6.36 -5.29 -24.33
N LEU A 18 -5.57 -4.31 -24.76
CA LEU A 18 -4.50 -4.54 -25.74
C LEU A 18 -3.50 -5.59 -25.26
N LYS A 19 -3.10 -5.53 -23.98
CA LYS A 19 -2.24 -6.55 -23.36
C LYS A 19 -2.86 -7.94 -23.39
N THR A 20 -4.14 -8.05 -23.03
CA THR A 20 -4.89 -9.32 -23.06
C THR A 20 -5.00 -9.89 -24.46
N TRP A 21 -5.11 -9.03 -25.47
CA TRP A 21 -5.16 -9.43 -26.89
C TRP A 21 -3.78 -9.68 -27.49
N GLY A 22 -2.70 -9.58 -26.72
CA GLY A 22 -1.34 -9.82 -27.15
C GLY A 22 -0.76 -8.73 -28.06
N VAL A 23 -1.31 -7.51 -28.04
CA VAL A 23 -0.76 -6.38 -28.79
C VAL A 23 0.50 -5.87 -28.11
N PRO A 24 1.66 -5.85 -28.81
CA PRO A 24 2.91 -5.38 -28.21
C PRO A 24 2.85 -3.92 -27.80
N THR A 25 3.53 -3.58 -26.72
CA THR A 25 3.71 -2.20 -26.24
C THR A 25 4.31 -1.32 -27.33
N GLY A 26 3.85 -0.09 -27.46
CA GLY A 26 4.26 0.86 -28.50
C GLY A 26 3.61 0.61 -29.87
N THR A 27 2.83 -0.47 -30.02
CA THR A 27 2.11 -0.77 -31.27
C THR A 27 0.71 -0.14 -31.23
N THR A 28 0.32 0.50 -32.32
CA THR A 28 -1.04 1.02 -32.49
C THR A 28 -1.94 -0.08 -33.05
N ALA A 29 -3.04 -0.35 -32.34
CA ALA A 29 -4.10 -1.24 -32.77
C ALA A 29 -5.38 -0.45 -33.08
N ILE A 30 -6.18 -0.96 -34.01
CA ILE A 30 -7.52 -0.46 -34.27
C ILE A 30 -8.47 -1.25 -33.37
N VAL A 31 -9.14 -0.54 -32.46
CA VAL A 31 -10.19 -1.11 -31.61
C VAL A 31 -11.54 -0.77 -32.23
N GLU A 32 -12.33 -1.79 -32.53
CA GLU A 32 -13.68 -1.64 -33.06
C GLU A 32 -14.71 -1.84 -31.95
N GLY A 33 -15.62 -0.89 -31.85
CA GLY A 33 -16.80 -0.97 -30.99
C GLY A 33 -18.03 -1.27 -31.86
N GLU A 34 -18.79 -2.29 -31.49
CA GLU A 34 -20.02 -2.68 -32.17
C GLU A 34 -21.22 -2.47 -31.24
N ILE A 35 -22.22 -1.79 -31.74
CA ILE A 35 -23.50 -1.61 -31.06
C ILE A 35 -24.54 -2.42 -31.82
N ILE A 36 -25.16 -3.37 -31.14
CA ILE A 36 -26.20 -4.22 -31.69
C ILE A 36 -27.53 -3.83 -31.05
N ALA A 37 -28.46 -3.36 -31.84
CA ALA A 37 -29.82 -3.06 -31.39
C ALA A 37 -30.75 -4.21 -31.80
N GLU A 38 -31.33 -4.88 -30.82
CA GLU A 38 -32.28 -5.97 -31.01
C GLU A 38 -33.64 -5.61 -30.45
N VAL A 39 -34.71 -5.95 -31.20
CA VAL A 39 -36.09 -5.87 -30.71
C VAL A 39 -36.45 -7.22 -30.11
N THR A 40 -36.65 -7.24 -28.79
CA THR A 40 -37.05 -8.43 -28.03
C THR A 40 -38.58 -8.39 -27.79
N GLY A 41 -39.27 -9.55 -27.87
CA GLY A 41 -40.70 -9.66 -27.60
C GLY A 41 -41.60 -9.26 -28.74
N ALA A 42 -41.07 -9.11 -29.96
CA ALA A 42 -41.91 -8.90 -31.16
C ALA A 42 -42.51 -10.23 -31.64
N ASP A 43 -43.76 -10.18 -32.15
CA ASP A 43 -44.44 -11.33 -32.77
C ASP A 43 -43.75 -11.79 -34.08
N HIS A 44 -42.88 -10.95 -34.61
CA HIS A 44 -42.12 -11.21 -35.85
C HIS A 44 -40.63 -10.95 -35.62
N TYR A 45 -39.78 -11.79 -36.26
CA TYR A 45 -38.35 -11.59 -36.28
C TYR A 45 -37.97 -10.27 -36.94
N MET A 46 -37.28 -9.41 -36.22
CA MET A 46 -36.67 -8.19 -36.75
C MET A 46 -35.15 -8.39 -36.79
N LYS A 47 -34.57 -8.10 -37.95
CA LYS A 47 -33.09 -8.18 -38.09
C LYS A 47 -32.44 -7.14 -37.19
N PRO A 48 -31.44 -7.52 -36.38
CA PRO A 48 -30.68 -6.58 -35.58
C PRO A 48 -30.06 -5.45 -36.41
N GLU A 49 -30.09 -4.23 -35.90
CA GLU A 49 -29.31 -3.11 -36.44
C GLU A 49 -27.95 -3.07 -35.81
N ILE A 50 -26.92 -2.97 -36.63
CA ILE A 50 -25.53 -2.98 -36.18
C ILE A 50 -24.91 -1.66 -36.60
N SER A 51 -24.31 -0.96 -35.64
CA SER A 51 -23.50 0.23 -35.86
C SER A 51 -22.10 -0.01 -35.32
N THR A 52 -21.08 0.33 -36.09
CA THR A 52 -19.67 0.15 -35.71
C THR A 52 -18.94 1.50 -35.65
N THR A 53 -17.97 1.58 -34.74
CA THR A 53 -17.03 2.69 -34.67
C THR A 53 -15.64 2.16 -34.38
N THR A 54 -14.61 2.88 -34.83
CA THR A 54 -13.23 2.48 -34.62
C THR A 54 -12.43 3.59 -33.94
N VAL A 55 -11.47 3.18 -33.11
CA VAL A 55 -10.50 4.09 -32.49
C VAL A 55 -9.09 3.49 -32.57
N ASN A 56 -8.10 4.31 -32.88
CA ASN A 56 -6.70 3.91 -32.82
C ASN A 56 -6.19 4.03 -31.39
N VAL A 57 -5.69 2.95 -30.82
CA VAL A 57 -5.14 2.89 -29.46
C VAL A 57 -3.71 2.37 -29.54
N THR A 58 -2.77 3.14 -28.98
CA THR A 58 -1.37 2.70 -28.84
C THR A 58 -1.16 2.18 -27.43
N GLY A 59 -0.73 0.92 -27.32
CA GLY A 59 -0.37 0.32 -26.02
C GLY A 59 0.88 0.99 -25.45
N TYR A 60 0.91 1.15 -24.14
CA TYR A 60 2.07 1.67 -23.41
C TYR A 60 2.52 0.71 -22.31
N GLU A 61 3.80 0.79 -21.97
CA GLU A 61 4.34 0.02 -20.87
C GLU A 61 4.04 0.72 -19.54
N ILE A 62 3.40 -0.02 -18.63
CA ILE A 62 3.20 0.44 -17.26
C ILE A 62 4.54 0.26 -16.55
N GLN A 63 5.25 1.35 -16.30
CA GLN A 63 6.45 1.35 -15.48
C GLN A 63 6.02 1.37 -14.01
N PRO A 64 6.46 0.41 -13.18
CA PRO A 64 6.28 0.50 -11.73
C PRO A 64 6.90 1.83 -11.27
N ARG A 65 6.08 2.69 -10.68
CA ARG A 65 6.54 3.99 -10.22
C ARG A 65 6.78 3.91 -8.72
N ASN A 66 8.03 3.79 -8.31
CA ASN A 66 8.38 3.96 -6.92
C ASN A 66 8.12 5.42 -6.52
N LEU A 67 7.32 5.60 -5.49
CA LEU A 67 7.10 6.89 -4.85
C LEU A 67 7.68 6.85 -3.44
N TYR A 68 8.23 7.98 -3.04
CA TYR A 68 8.86 8.16 -1.75
C TYR A 68 8.30 9.37 -1.04
N ILE A 69 8.31 9.33 0.27
CA ILE A 69 8.01 10.47 1.13
C ILE A 69 9.33 11.17 1.48
N PHE A 70 9.39 12.46 1.22
CA PHE A 70 10.48 13.36 1.60
C PHE A 70 9.95 14.49 2.47
N LYS A 71 10.82 15.15 3.25
CA LYS A 71 10.51 16.48 3.78
C LYS A 71 10.22 17.43 2.61
N ALA A 72 9.29 18.37 2.80
CA ALA A 72 8.83 19.23 1.71
C ALA A 72 9.94 20.08 1.08
N ASP A 73 10.92 20.47 1.89
CA ASP A 73 12.09 21.27 1.50
C ASP A 73 13.31 20.42 1.10
N ALA A 74 13.21 19.10 1.10
CA ALA A 74 14.32 18.25 0.71
C ALA A 74 14.65 18.40 -0.79
N THR A 75 15.92 18.64 -1.07
CA THR A 75 16.50 18.72 -2.43
C THR A 75 17.47 17.57 -2.71
N GLU A 76 17.79 16.78 -1.69
CA GLU A 76 18.67 15.61 -1.76
C GLU A 76 18.32 14.62 -0.64
N GLY A 77 18.90 13.44 -0.68
CA GLY A 77 18.76 12.41 0.35
C GLY A 77 17.79 11.31 -0.04
N GLU A 78 17.72 10.33 0.84
CA GLU A 78 16.85 9.16 0.66
C GLU A 78 15.47 9.43 1.25
N GLY A 79 14.43 9.25 0.44
CA GLY A 79 13.05 9.25 0.90
C GLY A 79 12.64 7.90 1.46
N VAL A 80 11.52 7.87 2.19
CA VAL A 80 10.92 6.63 2.65
C VAL A 80 10.01 6.07 1.54
N LEU A 81 10.29 4.84 1.10
CA LEU A 81 9.52 4.18 0.05
C LEU A 81 8.08 3.94 0.48
N MET A 82 7.14 4.28 -0.39
CA MET A 82 5.73 3.91 -0.24
C MET A 82 5.44 2.56 -0.91
N GLU A 83 4.57 1.78 -0.31
CA GLU A 83 4.04 0.55 -0.90
C GLU A 83 2.98 0.89 -1.95
N GLU A 84 3.09 0.31 -3.14
CA GLU A 84 2.07 0.43 -4.18
C GLU A 84 0.93 -0.56 -3.91
N VAL A 85 -0.19 -0.07 -3.37
CA VAL A 85 -1.36 -0.90 -3.00
C VAL A 85 -2.24 -1.22 -4.22
N LEU A 86 -2.38 -0.26 -5.13
CA LEU A 86 -3.08 -0.43 -6.40
C LEU A 86 -2.26 0.24 -7.51
N SER A 87 -1.90 -0.57 -8.49
CA SER A 87 -0.99 -0.18 -9.57
C SER A 87 -1.19 1.25 -10.08
N GLU A 88 -0.13 2.05 -10.00
CA GLU A 88 0.00 3.44 -10.44
C GLU A 88 -0.93 4.47 -9.76
N THR A 89 -1.83 4.03 -8.88
CA THR A 89 -2.88 4.92 -8.37
C THR A 89 -2.91 5.04 -6.86
N LYS A 90 -2.71 3.95 -6.12
CA LYS A 90 -2.83 3.97 -4.65
C LYS A 90 -1.53 3.53 -4.00
N TYR A 91 -1.07 4.37 -3.11
CA TYR A 91 0.18 4.18 -2.37
C TYR A 91 -0.08 4.32 -0.88
N SER A 92 0.61 3.51 -0.08
CA SER A 92 0.55 3.55 1.37
C SER A 92 1.94 3.57 1.97
N TYR A 93 2.08 4.20 3.10
CA TYR A 93 3.25 4.14 3.97
C TYR A 93 2.79 3.93 5.40
N ALA A 94 3.44 3.03 6.10
CA ALA A 94 3.21 2.80 7.53
C ALA A 94 4.57 2.85 8.25
N GLY A 95 4.74 3.86 9.10
CA GLY A 95 6.01 4.06 9.79
C GLY A 95 6.03 5.34 10.62
N ALA A 96 7.15 5.61 11.27
CA ALA A 96 7.34 6.83 12.05
C ALA A 96 7.74 8.01 11.17
N LEU A 97 7.04 9.11 11.32
CA LEU A 97 7.39 10.42 10.77
C LEU A 97 7.45 11.46 11.89
N LEU A 98 8.28 12.47 11.71
CA LEU A 98 8.29 13.65 12.57
C LEU A 98 7.25 14.66 12.09
N ALA A 99 6.77 15.52 13.00
CA ALA A 99 5.89 16.62 12.65
C ALA A 99 6.51 17.52 11.57
N GLY A 100 5.68 18.00 10.65
CA GLY A 100 6.12 18.90 9.57
C GLY A 100 5.52 18.60 8.23
N ASP A 101 5.97 19.35 7.23
CA ASP A 101 5.49 19.26 5.86
C ASP A 101 6.31 18.25 5.04
N TYR A 102 5.60 17.48 4.23
CA TYR A 102 6.16 16.42 3.40
C TYR A 102 5.66 16.51 1.97
N LYS A 103 6.45 15.93 1.07
CA LYS A 103 6.07 15.70 -0.32
C LYS A 103 6.18 14.21 -0.67
N ILE A 104 5.31 13.78 -1.57
CA ILE A 104 5.41 12.50 -2.26
C ILE A 104 5.99 12.78 -3.63
N ALA A 105 7.12 12.16 -3.97
CA ALA A 105 7.82 12.36 -5.23
C ALA A 105 8.58 11.09 -5.65
N VAL A 106 9.10 11.06 -6.88
CA VAL A 106 9.94 9.95 -7.36
C VAL A 106 11.36 10.02 -6.81
N ASP A 107 11.83 11.23 -6.54
CA ASP A 107 13.10 11.54 -5.89
C ASP A 107 13.02 12.91 -5.18
N ALA A 108 14.07 13.30 -4.47
CA ALA A 108 14.10 14.54 -3.69
C ALA A 108 14.07 15.81 -4.55
N GLU A 109 14.59 15.76 -5.78
CA GLU A 109 14.70 16.90 -6.70
C GLU A 109 13.42 17.10 -7.53
N SER A 110 12.64 16.03 -7.70
CA SER A 110 11.41 16.04 -8.49
C SER A 110 10.30 16.87 -7.85
N ASP A 111 9.44 17.42 -8.71
CA ASP A 111 8.21 18.05 -8.28
C ASP A 111 7.33 17.11 -7.47
N ALA A 112 6.67 17.65 -6.48
CA ALA A 112 5.74 16.90 -5.63
C ALA A 112 4.54 16.40 -6.45
N VAL A 113 4.28 15.10 -6.40
CA VAL A 113 3.03 14.51 -6.90
C VAL A 113 1.88 14.87 -5.97
N ARG A 114 2.15 14.87 -4.66
CA ARG A 114 1.27 15.33 -3.58
C ARG A 114 2.10 15.92 -2.46
N THR A 115 1.47 16.78 -1.66
CA THR A 115 2.03 17.30 -0.39
C THR A 115 1.09 16.98 0.74
N PHE A 116 1.60 16.89 1.98
CA PHE A 116 0.79 16.67 3.17
C PHE A 116 1.51 17.17 4.42
N HIS A 117 0.76 17.35 5.51
CA HIS A 117 1.29 17.79 6.78
C HIS A 117 1.11 16.71 7.85
N VAL A 118 2.18 16.39 8.58
CA VAL A 118 2.18 15.52 9.76
C VAL A 118 2.08 16.38 11.01
N GLU A 119 0.99 16.24 11.76
CA GLU A 119 0.69 17.12 12.90
C GLU A 119 1.57 16.86 14.13
N LYS A 120 2.02 15.63 14.33
CA LYS A 120 2.80 15.20 15.49
C LYS A 120 3.78 14.09 15.16
N ASP A 121 4.88 14.03 15.91
CA ASP A 121 5.83 12.93 15.84
C ASP A 121 5.15 11.61 16.20
N GLY A 122 5.46 10.55 15.47
CA GLY A 122 4.96 9.24 15.80
C GLY A 122 4.75 8.31 14.60
N PHE A 123 4.28 7.11 14.91
CA PHE A 123 3.87 6.17 13.89
C PHE A 123 2.57 6.64 13.24
N CYS A 124 2.57 6.69 11.93
CA CYS A 124 1.39 7.04 11.15
C CYS A 124 1.26 6.16 9.91
N VAL A 125 0.04 6.09 9.39
CA VAL A 125 -0.25 5.51 8.10
C VAL A 125 -0.67 6.63 7.16
N VAL A 126 0.06 6.79 6.06
CA VAL A 126 -0.20 7.78 5.00
C VAL A 126 -0.73 7.04 3.78
N ASN A 127 -1.94 7.37 3.33
CA ASN A 127 -2.52 6.81 2.12
C ASN A 127 -2.73 7.90 1.08
N ALA A 128 -2.25 7.67 -0.14
CA ALA A 128 -2.39 8.57 -1.28
C ALA A 128 -3.14 7.88 -2.41
N ASP A 129 -4.22 8.50 -2.90
CA ASP A 129 -4.93 8.10 -4.12
C ASP A 129 -4.62 9.12 -5.23
N LEU A 130 -3.79 8.73 -6.18
CA LEU A 130 -3.38 9.59 -7.29
C LEU A 130 -4.44 9.67 -8.40
N SER A 131 -5.46 8.81 -8.36
CA SER A 131 -6.58 8.86 -9.32
C SER A 131 -7.55 10.00 -9.03
N THR A 132 -7.46 10.58 -7.83
CA THR A 132 -8.26 11.72 -7.40
C THR A 132 -7.38 12.98 -7.26
N GLY A 133 -8.01 14.14 -7.11
CA GLY A 133 -7.32 15.39 -6.74
C GLY A 133 -7.14 15.59 -5.23
N GLU A 134 -7.54 14.60 -4.42
CA GLU A 134 -7.56 14.71 -2.96
C GLU A 134 -6.15 14.63 -2.36
N GLN A 135 -6.01 15.25 -1.19
CA GLN A 135 -4.78 15.18 -0.41
C GLN A 135 -4.63 13.79 0.24
N PRO A 136 -3.39 13.34 0.49
CA PRO A 136 -3.16 12.12 1.25
C PRO A 136 -3.86 12.14 2.61
N THR A 137 -4.42 11.01 3.01
CA THR A 137 -5.00 10.83 4.34
C THR A 137 -3.94 10.32 5.30
N ILE A 138 -3.94 10.83 6.53
CA ILE A 138 -3.01 10.43 7.58
C ILE A 138 -3.83 9.92 8.77
N THR A 139 -3.47 8.75 9.26
CA THR A 139 -4.02 8.18 10.49
C THR A 139 -2.90 7.86 11.47
N TYR A 140 -3.21 7.96 12.76
CA TYR A 140 -2.27 7.69 13.86
C TYR A 140 -2.80 6.51 14.67
N PRO A 141 -2.46 5.26 14.29
CA PRO A 141 -2.85 4.10 15.07
C PRO A 141 -2.31 4.18 16.49
N THR A 142 -3.07 3.69 17.44
CA THR A 142 -2.62 3.53 18.82
C THR A 142 -2.17 2.09 19.01
N PRO A 143 -0.93 1.83 19.48
CA PRO A 143 -0.52 0.46 19.79
C PRO A 143 -1.33 -0.08 20.96
N GLU A 144 -1.70 -1.35 20.88
CA GLU A 144 -2.40 -2.06 21.96
C GLU A 144 -1.43 -2.58 23.03
N ILE A 145 -0.12 -2.51 22.74
CA ILE A 145 0.95 -3.07 23.59
C ILE A 145 1.76 -1.92 24.16
N ASP A 146 1.79 -1.79 25.48
CA ASP A 146 2.59 -0.80 26.20
C ASP A 146 3.95 -1.36 26.64
N LYS A 147 4.04 -2.67 26.85
CA LYS A 147 5.26 -3.35 27.30
C LYS A 147 5.46 -4.66 26.56
N LEU A 148 6.70 -4.93 26.27
CA LEU A 148 7.12 -6.18 25.64
C LEU A 148 8.32 -6.73 26.38
N TYR A 149 8.33 -8.04 26.59
CA TYR A 149 9.41 -8.75 27.27
C TYR A 149 9.99 -9.83 26.37
N MET A 150 11.16 -10.33 26.73
CA MET A 150 11.86 -11.39 26.04
C MET A 150 12.27 -12.47 27.02
N VAL A 151 12.01 -13.74 26.70
CA VAL A 151 12.37 -14.92 27.49
C VAL A 151 12.74 -16.06 26.56
N GLY A 152 13.65 -16.92 26.97
CA GLY A 152 14.06 -18.08 26.19
C GLY A 152 15.52 -18.43 26.34
N SER A 153 15.92 -19.58 25.82
CA SER A 153 17.30 -20.10 25.93
C SER A 153 18.34 -19.22 25.26
N ALA A 154 17.95 -18.35 24.34
CA ALA A 154 18.85 -17.44 23.65
C ALA A 154 19.23 -16.20 24.47
N CYS A 155 18.54 -15.87 25.57
CA CYS A 155 18.80 -14.70 26.41
C CYS A 155 19.11 -15.09 27.85
N ALA A 156 19.60 -14.12 28.63
CA ALA A 156 20.03 -14.34 30.02
C ALA A 156 18.90 -14.77 30.96
N ALA A 157 17.62 -14.52 30.63
CA ALA A 157 16.49 -14.98 31.41
C ALA A 157 16.29 -16.51 31.36
N GLY A 158 16.85 -17.19 30.35
CA GLY A 158 16.53 -18.58 30.09
C GLY A 158 15.02 -18.77 29.94
N TRP A 159 14.49 -19.90 30.32
CA TRP A 159 13.05 -20.18 30.36
C TRP A 159 12.37 -19.80 31.71
N ASN A 160 12.89 -18.77 32.37
CA ASN A 160 12.30 -18.25 33.59
C ASN A 160 11.40 -17.04 33.27
N ILE A 161 10.09 -17.27 33.14
CA ILE A 161 9.13 -16.24 32.77
C ILE A 161 9.13 -15.03 33.73
N GLY A 162 9.30 -15.27 35.04
CA GLY A 162 9.37 -14.22 36.06
C GLY A 162 10.68 -13.39 36.01
N ALA A 163 11.67 -13.82 35.23
CA ALA A 163 12.92 -13.09 34.99
C ALA A 163 13.02 -12.55 33.56
N SER A 164 11.91 -12.48 32.82
CA SER A 164 11.85 -11.95 31.45
C SER A 164 12.48 -10.58 31.36
N LEU A 165 13.19 -10.31 30.27
CA LEU A 165 13.90 -9.05 30.03
C LEU A 165 12.97 -8.06 29.37
N GLU A 166 12.73 -6.92 30.00
CA GLU A 166 11.91 -5.84 29.43
C GLU A 166 12.62 -5.20 28.24
N MET A 167 11.90 -5.02 27.15
CA MET A 167 12.37 -4.31 25.97
C MET A 167 12.01 -2.82 26.07
N THR A 168 12.83 -1.95 25.49
CA THR A 168 12.62 -0.53 25.48
C THR A 168 11.72 -0.13 24.32
N GLN A 169 10.56 0.47 24.60
CA GLN A 169 9.70 1.04 23.58
C GLN A 169 10.31 2.33 23.04
N ASP A 170 10.31 2.51 21.72
CA ASP A 170 10.78 3.74 21.08
C ASP A 170 9.86 4.93 21.46
N PRO A 171 10.42 6.09 21.83
CA PRO A 171 9.62 7.24 22.25
C PRO A 171 8.76 7.87 21.14
N VAL A 172 9.17 7.71 19.87
CA VAL A 172 8.47 8.24 18.69
C VAL A 172 7.63 7.18 18.03
N ASN A 173 8.23 6.04 17.70
CA ASN A 173 7.53 4.91 17.09
C ASN A 173 7.07 3.92 18.16
N LYS A 174 5.89 4.11 18.72
CA LYS A 174 5.33 3.25 19.77
C LYS A 174 5.09 1.79 19.37
N PHE A 175 5.24 1.44 18.09
CA PHE A 175 5.20 0.06 17.60
C PHE A 175 6.57 -0.61 17.56
N LEU A 176 7.65 0.12 17.86
CA LEU A 176 9.01 -0.39 17.86
C LEU A 176 9.49 -0.63 19.29
N PHE A 177 9.89 -1.87 19.57
CA PHE A 177 10.56 -2.27 20.80
C PHE A 177 11.97 -2.75 20.49
N THR A 178 12.92 -2.29 21.23
CA THR A 178 14.34 -2.64 21.09
C THR A 178 14.90 -3.23 22.36
N TRP A 179 15.87 -4.12 22.22
CA TRP A 179 16.65 -4.60 23.32
C TRP A 179 18.12 -4.69 22.89
N ILE A 180 19.03 -4.32 23.78
CA ILE A 180 20.46 -4.33 23.52
C ILE A 180 21.12 -5.22 24.56
N GLY A 181 21.78 -6.27 24.13
CA GLY A 181 22.48 -7.22 24.98
C GLY A 181 23.02 -8.40 24.20
N GLN A 182 23.54 -9.37 24.94
CA GLN A 182 24.11 -10.57 24.35
C GLN A 182 23.05 -11.66 24.17
N LEU A 183 22.94 -12.18 22.96
CA LEU A 183 22.14 -13.36 22.63
C LEU A 183 23.06 -14.52 22.26
N SER A 184 22.61 -15.72 22.60
CA SER A 184 23.22 -16.99 22.19
C SER A 184 22.33 -17.69 21.17
N ALA A 185 22.84 -18.74 20.54
CA ALA A 185 21.99 -19.61 19.73
C ALA A 185 20.92 -20.26 20.62
N GLY A 186 19.64 -20.19 20.21
CA GLY A 186 18.53 -20.71 20.99
C GLY A 186 17.19 -20.14 20.56
N GLU A 187 16.19 -20.32 21.39
CA GLU A 187 14.81 -19.91 21.14
C GLU A 187 14.44 -18.70 21.99
N LEU A 188 13.54 -17.87 21.47
CA LEU A 188 12.95 -16.72 22.15
C LEU A 188 11.43 -16.75 22.06
N LYS A 189 10.79 -16.24 23.12
CA LYS A 189 9.37 -15.86 23.13
C LYS A 189 9.25 -14.43 23.64
N PHE A 190 8.17 -13.77 23.22
CA PHE A 190 7.92 -12.37 23.54
C PHE A 190 6.60 -12.22 24.31
N PRO A 191 6.62 -12.39 25.64
CA PRO A 191 5.43 -12.15 26.48
C PRO A 191 5.09 -10.66 26.55
N LEU A 192 3.78 -10.40 26.67
CA LEU A 192 3.23 -9.06 26.81
C LEU A 192 3.06 -8.70 28.28
N ASP A 193 2.99 -7.42 28.59
CA ASP A 193 2.88 -6.86 29.93
C ASP A 193 3.95 -7.37 30.91
N THR A 194 3.63 -7.43 32.19
CA THR A 194 4.57 -7.93 33.21
C THR A 194 4.29 -9.40 33.49
N PRO A 195 5.04 -10.32 32.86
CA PRO A 195 4.74 -11.74 32.97
C PRO A 195 5.07 -12.26 34.36
N SER A 196 4.09 -12.83 35.05
CA SER A 196 4.27 -13.50 36.33
C SER A 196 4.37 -15.02 36.22
N ASP A 197 3.71 -15.57 35.22
CA ASP A 197 3.69 -16.99 34.88
C ASP A 197 3.47 -17.20 33.38
N TRP A 198 3.46 -18.46 32.94
CA TRP A 198 3.32 -18.83 31.54
C TRP A 198 1.88 -18.68 30.98
N ASN A 199 0.93 -18.27 31.81
CA ASN A 199 -0.44 -17.97 31.39
C ASN A 199 -0.63 -16.50 31.04
N CYS A 200 0.29 -15.95 30.25
CA CYS A 200 0.25 -14.59 29.73
C CYS A 200 0.16 -14.61 28.20
N ASP A 201 -0.20 -13.47 27.62
CA ASP A 201 -0.24 -13.29 26.17
C ASP A 201 1.17 -13.16 25.58
N PHE A 202 1.32 -13.57 24.32
CA PHE A 202 2.58 -13.54 23.60
C PHE A 202 2.40 -12.94 22.21
N ILE A 203 3.41 -12.22 21.71
CA ILE A 203 3.51 -11.97 20.28
C ILE A 203 3.94 -13.26 19.59
N MET A 204 3.14 -13.67 18.61
CA MET A 204 3.37 -14.83 17.76
C MET A 204 3.64 -14.38 16.33
N ALA A 205 4.42 -15.16 15.58
CA ALA A 205 4.52 -14.95 14.14
C ALA A 205 3.14 -15.16 13.48
N ALA A 206 2.80 -14.32 12.50
CA ALA A 206 1.51 -14.41 11.81
C ALA A 206 1.34 -15.71 11.01
N SER A 207 2.45 -16.35 10.61
CA SER A 207 2.48 -17.68 9.99
C SER A 207 3.79 -18.38 10.34
N GLU A 208 3.73 -19.67 10.61
CA GLU A 208 4.92 -20.52 10.57
C GLU A 208 5.23 -20.79 9.09
N ASN A 209 6.41 -20.38 8.63
CA ASN A 209 6.93 -20.74 7.31
C ASN A 209 7.62 -22.10 7.36
#